data_f46e59a42bb7c1b9e33e02b05f3b11e0
#
_entry.id   f46e59a42bb7c1b9e33e02b05f3b11e0
#
_cell.length_a   1.000
_cell.length_b   1.000
_cell.length_c   1.000
_cell.angle_alpha   90.00
_cell.angle_beta   90.00
_cell.angle_gamma   90.00
#
_symmetry.space_group_name_H-M   'P 1'
#
loop_
_entity.id
_entity.type
_entity.pdbx_description
1 polymer ?
#
loop_
_entity_poly.entity_id
_entity_poly.type
_entity_poly.pdbx_seq_one_letter_code
_entity_poly.pdbx_strand_id
1 'polypeptide(L)'
;REAKMYQGGDAVTYVLEKDVWNNALQNGTNVLAIHTVNTNGASSSDLTARYWLHCGMKTPTQVHANPVSWFNYETFESDIAVLRINTWEENIVDDPSIRGEMEIVWNDSSSSHPSYGSEYNLKTNIEIEKRGRWSQYVYPKNGYAIETKDLQWEDTDVSPLELPEEEDWILHGPYGDRSFMRNVLAMHMANKQGNYASRTRFVELFINGNYEGIYVLMEKIKRGSDRVDIAKLNPDEIAGDDLTGGYIFKTDWEPVDWRSSFSMLSD
;
A
#
# COMPACT_ATOMS: atom_id res chain seq x y z
N ARG A 1 -18.22 -27.13 17.86
CA ARG A 1 -17.89 -26.00 18.74
C ARG A 1 -18.74 -24.81 18.28
N GLU A 2 -19.33 -24.10 19.23
CA GLU A 2 -20.15 -22.91 18.92
C GLU A 2 -19.28 -21.76 18.43
N ALA A 3 -19.72 -21.08 17.39
CA ALA A 3 -19.11 -19.83 16.95
C ALA A 3 -19.40 -18.75 18.01
N LYS A 4 -18.38 -18.02 18.39
CA LYS A 4 -18.55 -16.84 19.25
C LYS A 4 -18.67 -15.61 18.35
N MET A 5 -19.58 -14.72 18.70
CA MET A 5 -19.64 -13.40 18.07
C MET A 5 -18.30 -12.69 18.27
N TYR A 6 -17.72 -12.19 17.18
CA TYR A 6 -16.49 -11.42 17.26
C TYR A 6 -16.79 -10.03 17.85
N GLN A 7 -16.36 -9.81 19.07
CA GLN A 7 -16.50 -8.52 19.76
C GLN A 7 -15.17 -7.76 19.87
N GLY A 8 -14.25 -8.05 18.98
CA GLY A 8 -12.87 -7.55 19.06
C GLY A 8 -12.01 -8.49 19.92
N GLY A 9 -10.89 -8.91 19.43
CA GLY A 9 -9.98 -9.87 20.07
C GLY A 9 -9.40 -10.83 19.02
N ASP A 10 -8.58 -11.76 19.45
CA ASP A 10 -7.98 -12.73 18.55
C ASP A 10 -9.02 -13.70 17.98
N ALA A 11 -8.92 -13.99 16.69
CA ALA A 11 -9.75 -14.98 16.02
C ALA A 11 -9.56 -16.36 16.66
N VAL A 12 -10.64 -17.11 16.80
CA VAL A 12 -10.57 -18.48 17.33
C VAL A 12 -9.78 -19.33 16.33
N THR A 13 -8.62 -19.81 16.80
CA THR A 13 -7.74 -20.68 16.01
C THR A 13 -8.05 -22.14 16.26
N TYR A 14 -8.24 -22.90 15.21
CA TYR A 14 -8.35 -24.35 15.26
C TYR A 14 -7.09 -24.95 14.64
N VAL A 15 -6.34 -25.69 15.45
CA VAL A 15 -5.19 -26.47 14.96
C VAL A 15 -5.71 -27.83 14.50
N LEU A 16 -5.43 -28.17 13.26
CA LEU A 16 -5.67 -29.50 12.73
C LEU A 16 -4.43 -30.36 12.98
N GLU A 17 -4.61 -31.47 13.68
CA GLU A 17 -3.53 -32.40 13.96
C GLU A 17 -2.97 -33.01 12.67
N LYS A 18 -1.68 -33.37 12.71
CA LYS A 18 -0.95 -33.86 11.54
C LYS A 18 -1.62 -35.08 10.87
N ASP A 19 -2.21 -35.95 11.66
CA ASP A 19 -2.87 -37.15 11.13
C ASP A 19 -4.16 -36.81 10.36
N VAL A 20 -4.85 -35.73 10.77
CA VAL A 20 -6.02 -35.22 10.04
C VAL A 20 -5.60 -34.66 8.66
N TRP A 21 -4.49 -33.95 8.61
CA TRP A 21 -3.93 -33.41 7.39
C TRP A 21 -3.54 -34.50 6.39
N ASN A 22 -2.71 -35.44 6.86
CA ASN A 22 -2.14 -36.48 6.00
C ASN A 22 -3.20 -37.41 5.37
N ASN A 23 -4.37 -37.51 6.03
CA ASN A 23 -5.49 -38.30 5.53
C ASN A 23 -6.48 -37.49 4.68
N ALA A 24 -6.53 -36.17 4.86
CA ALA A 24 -7.49 -35.31 4.18
C ALA A 24 -6.95 -34.65 2.91
N LEU A 25 -5.65 -34.35 2.87
CA LEU A 25 -5.04 -33.68 1.73
C LEU A 25 -4.55 -34.67 0.68
N GLN A 26 -4.88 -34.41 -0.56
CA GLN A 26 -4.46 -35.18 -1.73
C GLN A 26 -3.63 -34.32 -2.67
N ASN A 27 -2.81 -34.96 -3.51
CA ASN A 27 -2.17 -34.24 -4.60
C ASN A 27 -3.23 -33.73 -5.58
N GLY A 28 -3.25 -32.40 -5.81
CA GLY A 28 -4.23 -31.76 -6.67
C GLY A 28 -5.17 -30.82 -5.91
N THR A 29 -6.37 -30.64 -6.40
CA THR A 29 -7.35 -29.72 -5.82
C THR A 29 -7.95 -30.29 -4.54
N ASN A 30 -7.84 -29.54 -3.45
CA ASN A 30 -8.47 -29.83 -2.17
C ASN A 30 -9.55 -28.79 -1.88
N VAL A 31 -10.67 -29.23 -1.33
CA VAL A 31 -11.79 -28.34 -0.98
C VAL A 31 -11.95 -28.30 0.52
N LEU A 32 -11.87 -27.09 1.10
CA LEU A 32 -12.22 -26.83 2.49
C LEU A 32 -13.70 -26.42 2.54
N ALA A 33 -14.54 -27.28 3.09
CA ALA A 33 -15.94 -26.96 3.33
C ALA A 33 -16.15 -26.55 4.80
N ILE A 34 -16.74 -25.38 5.03
CA ILE A 34 -17.06 -24.88 6.36
C ILE A 34 -18.56 -24.62 6.42
N HIS A 35 -19.19 -25.27 7.38
CA HIS A 35 -20.63 -25.10 7.64
C HIS A 35 -20.82 -24.16 8.84
N THR A 36 -21.46 -23.02 8.59
CA THR A 36 -21.81 -22.04 9.62
C THR A 36 -23.30 -22.12 9.88
N VAL A 37 -23.67 -22.30 11.13
CA VAL A 37 -25.08 -22.39 11.56
C VAL A 37 -25.39 -21.22 12.49
N ASN A 38 -26.43 -20.48 12.20
CA ASN A 38 -26.99 -19.50 13.13
C ASN A 38 -27.89 -20.21 14.15
N THR A 39 -27.49 -20.23 15.41
CA THR A 39 -28.20 -20.98 16.47
C THR A 39 -29.37 -20.23 17.09
N ASN A 40 -29.52 -18.94 16.82
CA ASN A 40 -30.59 -18.12 17.41
C ASN A 40 -31.66 -17.72 16.41
N GLY A 41 -32.32 -18.69 15.83
CA GLY A 41 -33.61 -18.54 15.15
C GLY A 41 -33.84 -17.25 14.36
N ALA A 42 -33.79 -17.38 13.12
CA ALA A 42 -34.63 -16.72 12.12
C ALA A 42 -34.52 -15.22 11.81
N SER A 43 -33.75 -14.36 12.46
CA SER A 43 -33.76 -12.94 12.05
C SER A 43 -32.44 -12.16 12.18
N SER A 44 -31.31 -12.81 12.39
CA SER A 44 -30.06 -12.11 12.37
C SER A 44 -29.44 -12.09 10.98
N SER A 45 -29.44 -10.92 10.35
CA SER A 45 -28.74 -10.63 9.09
C SER A 45 -27.21 -10.62 9.24
N ASP A 46 -26.70 -10.91 10.44
CA ASP A 46 -25.32 -10.60 10.83
C ASP A 46 -24.42 -11.82 10.86
N LEU A 47 -24.79 -12.93 10.22
CA LEU A 47 -23.93 -14.09 10.10
C LEU A 47 -22.80 -13.81 9.11
N THR A 48 -21.68 -13.28 9.62
CA THR A 48 -20.45 -13.12 8.85
C THR A 48 -19.42 -14.13 9.32
N ALA A 49 -18.97 -14.99 8.41
CA ALA A 49 -17.90 -15.91 8.68
C ALA A 49 -16.69 -15.59 7.78
N ARG A 50 -15.53 -15.40 8.39
CA ARG A 50 -14.25 -15.19 7.69
C ARG A 50 -13.31 -16.31 8.06
N TYR A 51 -12.74 -16.92 7.05
CA TYR A 51 -11.86 -18.08 7.24
C TYR A 51 -10.49 -17.80 6.68
N TRP A 52 -9.45 -18.20 7.42
CA TRP A 52 -8.07 -18.20 6.98
C TRP A 52 -7.50 -19.60 7.19
N LEU A 53 -6.82 -20.11 6.18
CA LEU A 53 -6.02 -21.31 6.29
C LEU A 53 -4.56 -20.94 6.36
N HIS A 54 -3.91 -21.22 7.49
CA HIS A 54 -2.48 -21.06 7.68
C HIS A 54 -1.83 -22.44 7.60
N CYS A 55 -0.87 -22.60 6.67
CA CYS A 55 -0.06 -23.80 6.58
C CYS A 55 1.32 -23.53 7.19
N GLY A 56 1.65 -24.21 8.28
CA GLY A 56 2.99 -24.16 8.86
C GLY A 56 3.93 -25.07 8.09
N MET A 57 5.06 -24.54 7.60
CA MET A 57 6.12 -25.34 6.98
C MET A 57 7.31 -25.50 7.94
N LYS A 58 7.89 -26.73 8.01
CA LYS A 58 9.02 -27.03 8.89
C LYS A 58 10.32 -26.32 8.51
N THR A 59 10.44 -25.88 7.29
CA THR A 59 11.58 -25.12 6.79
C THR A 59 11.03 -23.93 6.02
N PRO A 60 11.27 -22.68 6.45
CA PRO A 60 10.88 -21.50 5.70
C PRO A 60 11.86 -21.35 4.52
N THR A 61 11.73 -22.17 3.52
CA THR A 61 12.32 -21.95 2.23
C THR A 61 11.28 -21.14 1.44
N GLN A 62 11.57 -19.86 1.29
CA GLN A 62 10.84 -18.92 0.44
C GLN A 62 9.32 -19.09 0.43
N VAL A 63 8.63 -18.27 1.20
CA VAL A 63 7.15 -18.11 1.14
C VAL A 63 6.74 -17.27 -0.07
N HIS A 64 7.56 -17.16 -1.07
CA HIS A 64 7.11 -16.79 -2.39
C HIS A 64 6.75 -18.11 -3.08
N ALA A 65 5.48 -18.50 -2.98
CA ALA A 65 4.97 -19.43 -3.95
C ALA A 65 5.37 -18.91 -5.32
N ASN A 66 6.07 -19.73 -6.11
CA ASN A 66 6.18 -19.44 -7.53
C ASN A 66 4.78 -19.04 -7.99
N PRO A 67 4.65 -17.98 -8.81
CA PRO A 67 3.36 -17.58 -9.34
C PRO A 67 2.64 -18.85 -9.76
N VAL A 68 1.42 -19.01 -9.27
CA VAL A 68 0.63 -20.19 -9.64
C VAL A 68 0.71 -20.37 -11.14
N SER A 69 0.88 -21.59 -11.62
CA SER A 69 1.19 -21.87 -13.03
C SER A 69 0.19 -21.32 -14.05
N TRP A 70 -0.97 -20.85 -13.58
CA TRP A 70 -1.97 -20.15 -14.38
C TRP A 70 -1.76 -18.62 -14.43
N PHE A 71 -0.92 -18.04 -13.57
CA PHE A 71 -0.59 -16.61 -13.58
C PHE A 71 0.68 -16.42 -14.41
N ASN A 72 0.50 -16.07 -15.66
CA ASN A 72 1.61 -15.70 -16.54
C ASN A 72 1.66 -14.18 -16.65
N TYR A 73 2.60 -13.55 -15.95
CA TYR A 73 2.75 -12.11 -16.00
C TYR A 73 3.32 -11.59 -17.34
N GLU A 74 3.90 -12.45 -18.18
CA GLU A 74 4.28 -12.05 -19.54
C GLU A 74 3.05 -11.74 -20.40
N THR A 75 1.92 -12.36 -20.08
CA THR A 75 0.63 -12.13 -20.73
C THR A 75 -0.38 -11.42 -19.82
N PHE A 76 0.09 -10.90 -18.69
CA PHE A 76 -0.77 -10.19 -17.74
C PHE A 76 -1.27 -8.88 -18.33
N GLU A 77 -2.56 -8.70 -18.34
CA GLU A 77 -3.28 -7.49 -18.72
C GLU A 77 -4.16 -7.01 -17.56
N SER A 78 -4.30 -5.70 -17.42
CA SER A 78 -5.12 -5.11 -16.35
C SER A 78 -5.93 -3.93 -16.88
N ASP A 79 -7.02 -3.59 -16.20
CA ASP A 79 -7.81 -2.38 -16.43
C ASP A 79 -7.19 -1.14 -15.75
N ILE A 80 -6.20 -1.32 -14.89
CA ILE A 80 -5.46 -0.24 -14.24
C ILE A 80 -3.99 -0.25 -14.66
N ALA A 81 -3.29 0.84 -14.39
CA ALA A 81 -1.89 0.96 -14.77
C ALA A 81 -1.01 -0.13 -14.17
N VAL A 82 -0.02 -0.57 -14.92
CA VAL A 82 1.01 -1.51 -14.48
C VAL A 82 2.28 -0.73 -14.14
N LEU A 83 2.75 -0.85 -12.90
CA LEU A 83 3.98 -0.24 -12.40
C LEU A 83 5.02 -1.32 -12.15
N ARG A 84 6.17 -1.18 -12.79
CA ARG A 84 7.30 -2.10 -12.67
C ARG A 84 8.46 -1.40 -12.00
N ILE A 85 9.03 -2.03 -10.98
CA ILE A 85 10.25 -1.56 -10.30
C ILE A 85 11.32 -2.63 -10.44
N ASN A 86 12.50 -2.23 -10.86
CA ASN A 86 13.69 -3.06 -10.90
C ASN A 86 14.74 -2.49 -9.96
N THR A 87 15.09 -3.24 -8.93
CA THR A 87 16.15 -2.92 -7.96
C THR A 87 17.40 -3.76 -8.19
N TRP A 88 17.48 -4.44 -9.34
CA TRP A 88 18.58 -5.37 -9.68
C TRP A 88 18.82 -6.42 -8.59
N GLU A 89 17.71 -6.98 -8.06
CA GLU A 89 17.67 -7.97 -6.98
C GLU A 89 18.15 -7.43 -5.61
N GLU A 90 18.41 -6.12 -5.48
CA GLU A 90 18.69 -5.53 -4.19
C GLU A 90 17.45 -5.49 -3.31
N ASN A 91 17.62 -5.81 -2.04
CA ASN A 91 16.53 -5.91 -1.09
C ASN A 91 16.10 -4.52 -0.62
N ILE A 92 14.83 -4.15 -0.82
CA ILE A 92 14.30 -2.89 -0.34
C ILE A 92 14.20 -2.94 1.20
N VAL A 93 14.86 -2.01 1.88
CA VAL A 93 14.89 -1.88 3.34
C VAL A 93 14.20 -0.59 3.78
N ASP A 94 14.11 -0.35 5.10
CA ASP A 94 13.49 0.85 5.68
C ASP A 94 14.42 2.08 5.55
N ASP A 95 15.70 1.87 5.80
CA ASP A 95 16.76 2.88 5.73
C ASP A 95 18.12 2.17 5.60
N PRO A 96 19.00 2.59 4.70
CA PRO A 96 18.84 3.65 3.69
C PRO A 96 17.97 3.24 2.50
N SER A 97 17.46 4.22 1.74
CA SER A 97 16.87 3.99 0.43
C SER A 97 17.88 3.32 -0.51
N ILE A 98 17.37 2.51 -1.42
CA ILE A 98 18.17 1.85 -2.45
C ILE A 98 17.81 2.38 -3.83
N ARG A 99 18.71 2.23 -4.77
CA ARG A 99 18.52 2.62 -6.15
C ARG A 99 17.68 1.63 -6.91
N GLY A 100 16.88 2.13 -7.84
CA GLY A 100 16.06 1.32 -8.73
C GLY A 100 15.69 2.07 -9.99
N GLU A 101 14.94 1.37 -10.83
CA GLU A 101 14.33 1.93 -12.02
C GLU A 101 12.83 1.67 -11.95
N MET A 102 12.03 2.66 -12.26
CA MET A 102 10.58 2.58 -12.30
C MET A 102 10.07 2.78 -13.71
N GLU A 103 9.19 1.91 -14.13
CA GLU A 103 8.45 2.02 -15.40
C GLU A 103 6.95 1.96 -15.11
N ILE A 104 6.19 2.82 -15.76
CA ILE A 104 4.73 2.81 -15.65
C ILE A 104 4.12 2.67 -17.03
N VAL A 105 3.21 1.72 -17.15
CA VAL A 105 2.42 1.46 -18.34
C VAL A 105 0.97 1.79 -18.03
N TRP A 106 0.38 2.70 -18.80
CA TRP A 106 -1.05 2.96 -18.73
C TRP A 106 -1.61 3.20 -20.11
N ASN A 107 -2.91 3.15 -20.20
CA ASN A 107 -3.60 3.40 -21.44
C ASN A 107 -4.09 4.84 -21.49
N ASP A 108 -3.70 5.57 -22.51
CA ASP A 108 -4.19 6.91 -22.82
C ASP A 108 -5.35 6.90 -23.85
N SER A 109 -5.64 5.72 -24.40
CA SER A 109 -6.72 5.53 -25.37
C SER A 109 -7.44 4.20 -25.16
N SER A 110 -8.74 4.18 -25.34
CA SER A 110 -9.71 3.16 -24.95
C SER A 110 -9.62 1.77 -25.61
N SER A 111 -8.50 1.37 -26.18
CA SER A 111 -8.44 0.18 -27.03
C SER A 111 -7.44 -0.92 -26.66
N SER A 112 -6.58 -0.73 -25.67
CA SER A 112 -5.66 -1.76 -25.22
C SER A 112 -5.48 -1.73 -23.70
N HIS A 113 -5.49 -2.90 -23.06
CA HIS A 113 -5.21 -3.00 -21.63
C HIS A 113 -3.70 -2.90 -21.38
N PRO A 114 -3.25 -2.15 -20.35
CA PRO A 114 -1.87 -2.18 -19.91
C PRO A 114 -1.44 -3.61 -19.57
N SER A 115 -0.29 -4.02 -20.03
CA SER A 115 0.25 -5.35 -19.73
C SER A 115 1.65 -5.26 -19.17
N TYR A 116 2.12 -6.32 -18.53
CA TYR A 116 3.50 -6.39 -18.05
C TYR A 116 4.53 -6.25 -19.18
N GLY A 117 4.23 -6.76 -20.37
CA GLY A 117 5.11 -6.72 -21.54
C GLY A 117 4.99 -5.46 -22.41
N SER A 118 4.05 -4.56 -22.10
CA SER A 118 3.84 -3.34 -22.89
C SER A 118 5.00 -2.37 -22.78
N GLU A 119 5.17 -1.55 -23.82
CA GLU A 119 6.06 -0.39 -23.76
C GLU A 119 5.57 0.58 -22.68
N TYR A 120 6.52 1.19 -21.98
CA TYR A 120 6.21 2.12 -20.88
C TYR A 120 5.84 3.51 -21.43
N ASN A 121 4.94 4.19 -20.70
CA ASN A 121 4.64 5.61 -20.92
C ASN A 121 5.58 6.51 -20.12
N LEU A 122 6.01 6.04 -18.96
CA LEU A 122 6.98 6.73 -18.09
C LEU A 122 8.08 5.75 -17.67
N LYS A 123 9.32 6.22 -17.76
CA LYS A 123 10.50 5.53 -17.23
C LYS A 123 11.42 6.53 -16.54
N THR A 124 11.84 6.21 -15.31
CA THR A 124 12.74 7.07 -14.51
C THR A 124 13.56 6.23 -13.54
N ASN A 125 14.72 6.74 -13.14
CA ASN A 125 15.44 6.20 -12.00
C ASN A 125 14.70 6.58 -10.71
N ILE A 126 14.87 5.79 -9.67
CA ILE A 126 14.25 6.03 -8.37
C ILE A 126 15.21 5.69 -7.23
N GLU A 127 15.03 6.36 -6.12
CA GLU A 127 15.40 5.84 -4.82
C GLU A 127 14.14 5.32 -4.12
N ILE A 128 14.23 4.15 -3.51
CA ILE A 128 13.09 3.46 -2.91
C ILE A 128 13.44 2.88 -1.55
N GLU A 129 12.53 3.04 -0.60
CA GLU A 129 12.63 2.47 0.74
C GLU A 129 11.29 1.92 1.21
N LYS A 130 11.30 1.03 2.19
CA LYS A 130 10.07 0.62 2.87
C LYS A 130 9.54 1.79 3.69
N ARG A 131 8.23 1.97 3.63
CA ARG A 131 7.54 3.02 4.36
C ARG A 131 6.62 2.47 5.42
N GLY A 132 6.57 3.15 6.55
CA GLY A 132 5.77 2.81 7.71
C GLY A 132 6.64 2.24 8.83
N ARG A 133 6.15 2.24 10.04
CA ARG A 133 6.85 1.71 11.21
C ARG A 133 6.18 0.41 11.67
N TRP A 134 5.04 0.53 12.28
CA TRP A 134 4.28 -0.61 12.80
C TRP A 134 3.75 -1.52 11.69
N SER A 135 3.31 -0.95 10.57
CA SER A 135 2.78 -1.69 9.44
C SER A 135 3.78 -2.67 8.81
N GLN A 136 5.07 -2.36 8.84
CA GLN A 136 6.13 -3.24 8.34
C GLN A 136 6.26 -4.54 9.16
N TYR A 137 5.94 -4.49 10.45
CA TYR A 137 6.01 -5.67 11.31
C TYR A 137 4.73 -6.51 11.30
N VAL A 138 3.60 -5.87 11.05
CA VAL A 138 2.28 -6.51 11.20
C VAL A 138 1.74 -7.01 9.87
N TYR A 139 2.07 -6.33 8.77
CA TYR A 139 1.55 -6.68 7.46
C TYR A 139 2.64 -7.24 6.55
N PRO A 140 2.36 -8.33 5.84
CA PRO A 140 3.30 -8.89 4.86
C PRO A 140 3.44 -8.01 3.60
N LYS A 141 2.48 -7.09 3.36
CA LYS A 141 2.46 -6.16 2.24
C LYS A 141 2.99 -4.81 2.69
N ASN A 142 4.22 -4.48 2.28
CA ASN A 142 4.87 -3.23 2.63
C ASN A 142 4.32 -2.06 1.81
N GLY A 143 4.34 -0.86 2.39
CA GLY A 143 4.29 0.37 1.63
C GLY A 143 5.71 0.82 1.29
N TYR A 144 5.85 1.66 0.27
CA TYR A 144 7.14 2.19 -0.17
C TYR A 144 7.09 3.70 -0.31
N ALA A 145 8.19 4.38 0.02
CA ALA A 145 8.47 5.73 -0.39
C ALA A 145 9.36 5.69 -1.63
N ILE A 146 9.10 6.56 -2.58
CA ILE A 146 9.82 6.65 -3.85
C ILE A 146 10.20 8.10 -4.06
N GLU A 147 11.44 8.32 -4.46
CA GLU A 147 11.95 9.60 -4.93
C GLU A 147 12.50 9.41 -6.34
N THR A 148 12.01 10.20 -7.29
CA THR A 148 12.39 10.06 -8.70
C THR A 148 13.67 10.82 -9.00
N LYS A 149 14.55 10.20 -9.79
CA LYS A 149 15.91 10.69 -10.10
C LYS A 149 16.14 10.76 -11.60
N ASP A 150 16.96 11.69 -12.01
CA ASP A 150 17.45 11.76 -13.38
C ASP A 150 18.62 10.78 -13.64
N LEU A 151 19.24 10.88 -14.81
CA LEU A 151 20.41 10.05 -15.17
C LEU A 151 21.67 10.37 -14.37
N GLN A 152 21.72 11.50 -13.71
CA GLN A 152 22.79 11.94 -12.82
C GLN A 152 22.51 11.62 -11.35
N TRP A 153 21.36 11.02 -11.06
CA TRP A 153 20.83 10.72 -9.71
C TRP A 153 20.50 11.98 -8.89
N GLU A 154 20.22 13.08 -9.56
CA GLU A 154 19.64 14.26 -8.94
C GLU A 154 18.11 14.13 -8.96
N ASP A 155 17.46 14.83 -8.03
CA ASP A 155 16.00 14.84 -7.92
C ASP A 155 15.38 15.35 -9.21
N THR A 156 14.32 14.69 -9.67
CA THR A 156 13.64 15.07 -10.91
C THR A 156 12.15 14.89 -10.80
N ASP A 157 11.43 15.94 -11.17
CA ASP A 157 9.98 15.91 -11.20
C ASP A 157 9.48 15.06 -12.35
N VAL A 158 8.50 14.20 -12.08
CA VAL A 158 7.79 13.41 -13.09
C VAL A 158 6.29 13.49 -12.85
N SER A 159 5.50 13.26 -13.91
CA SER A 159 4.03 13.26 -13.87
C SER A 159 3.49 11.83 -14.09
N PRO A 160 3.50 10.96 -13.08
CA PRO A 160 3.00 9.61 -13.23
C PRO A 160 1.47 9.63 -13.29
N LEU A 161 0.89 8.95 -14.29
CA LEU A 161 -0.55 8.78 -14.44
C LEU A 161 -1.33 10.11 -14.43
N GLU A 162 -0.76 11.12 -15.06
CA GLU A 162 -1.35 12.47 -15.14
C GLU A 162 -1.52 13.16 -13.77
N LEU A 163 -0.77 12.75 -12.77
CA LEU A 163 -0.66 13.50 -11.52
C LEU A 163 0.29 14.70 -11.72
N PRO A 164 0.14 15.79 -11.00
CA PRO A 164 1.06 16.92 -11.08
C PRO A 164 2.50 16.51 -10.85
N GLU A 165 3.40 17.15 -11.55
CA GLU A 165 4.85 16.87 -11.49
C GLU A 165 5.40 17.03 -10.08
N GLU A 166 6.22 16.07 -9.68
CA GLU A 166 6.88 16.03 -8.38
C GLU A 166 7.90 14.88 -8.35
N GLU A 167 8.87 14.94 -7.43
CA GLU A 167 9.83 13.86 -7.22
C GLU A 167 9.40 12.84 -6.17
N ASP A 168 8.59 13.22 -5.18
CA ASP A 168 8.20 12.41 -4.02
C ASP A 168 6.87 11.68 -4.17
N TRP A 169 6.91 10.35 -4.14
CA TRP A 169 5.75 9.48 -4.30
C TRP A 169 5.65 8.42 -3.22
N ILE A 170 4.46 7.88 -3.04
CA ILE A 170 4.19 6.79 -2.10
C ILE A 170 3.48 5.66 -2.85
N LEU A 171 3.94 4.44 -2.66
CA LEU A 171 3.18 3.24 -2.97
C LEU A 171 2.58 2.70 -1.68
N HIS A 172 1.29 2.94 -1.49
CA HIS A 172 0.56 2.45 -0.35
C HIS A 172 0.04 1.04 -0.62
N GLY A 173 0.45 0.08 0.22
CA GLY A 173 -0.05 -1.29 0.21
C GLY A 173 -1.20 -1.46 1.21
N PRO A 174 -2.47 -1.37 0.80
CA PRO A 174 -3.61 -1.32 1.72
C PRO A 174 -3.99 -2.71 2.27
N TYR A 175 -3.07 -3.42 2.89
CA TYR A 175 -3.29 -4.79 3.36
C TYR A 175 -4.42 -4.93 4.39
N GLY A 176 -4.51 -3.97 5.31
CA GLY A 176 -5.55 -3.96 6.36
C GLY A 176 -6.94 -3.56 5.85
N ASP A 177 -7.02 -2.95 4.69
CA ASP A 177 -8.28 -2.56 4.05
C ASP A 177 -8.60 -3.48 2.88
N ARG A 178 -9.48 -4.44 3.09
CA ARG A 178 -9.88 -5.41 2.06
C ARG A 178 -10.63 -4.81 0.88
N SER A 179 -11.14 -3.61 1.02
CA SER A 179 -11.77 -2.89 -0.09
C SER A 179 -10.76 -2.14 -0.95
N PHE A 180 -9.55 -1.92 -0.45
CA PHE A 180 -8.50 -1.04 -1.00
C PHE A 180 -8.92 0.43 -1.19
N MET A 181 -10.16 0.78 -0.84
CA MET A 181 -10.78 2.04 -1.25
C MET A 181 -10.89 3.08 -0.15
N ARG A 182 -10.79 2.72 1.13
CA ARG A 182 -11.10 3.65 2.24
C ARG A 182 -10.27 4.92 2.21
N ASN A 183 -8.95 4.79 2.11
CA ASN A 183 -8.05 5.95 2.02
C ASN A 183 -8.27 6.72 0.73
N VAL A 184 -8.39 6.03 -0.40
CA VAL A 184 -8.64 6.63 -1.71
C VAL A 184 -9.94 7.43 -1.71
N LEU A 185 -11.02 6.86 -1.16
CA LEU A 185 -12.31 7.52 -1.07
C LEU A 185 -12.25 8.75 -0.15
N ALA A 186 -11.63 8.63 1.03
CA ALA A 186 -11.49 9.74 1.96
C ALA A 186 -10.73 10.92 1.34
N MET A 187 -9.61 10.65 0.67
CA MET A 187 -8.81 11.67 -0.02
C MET A 187 -9.56 12.28 -1.19
N HIS A 188 -10.26 11.45 -1.99
CA HIS A 188 -11.09 11.92 -3.08
C HIS A 188 -12.20 12.86 -2.59
N MET A 189 -12.88 12.48 -1.51
CA MET A 189 -13.93 13.31 -0.91
C MET A 189 -13.39 14.65 -0.40
N ALA A 190 -12.23 14.65 0.27
CA ALA A 190 -11.59 15.86 0.74
C ALA A 190 -11.25 16.81 -0.43
N ASN A 191 -10.64 16.27 -1.50
CA ASN A 191 -10.36 17.06 -2.71
C ASN A 191 -11.64 17.60 -3.37
N LYS A 192 -12.73 16.84 -3.39
CA LYS A 192 -14.03 17.31 -3.91
C LYS A 192 -14.66 18.43 -3.07
N GLN A 193 -14.29 18.53 -1.80
CA GLN A 193 -14.72 19.59 -0.90
C GLN A 193 -13.82 20.86 -0.99
N GLY A 194 -12.82 20.84 -1.87
CA GLY A 194 -11.88 21.96 -2.04
C GLY A 194 -10.72 21.95 -1.03
N ASN A 195 -10.54 20.88 -0.26
CA ASN A 195 -9.38 20.71 0.61
C ASN A 195 -8.30 19.91 -0.11
N TYR A 196 -7.03 20.26 0.10
CA TYR A 196 -5.96 19.42 -0.40
C TYR A 196 -5.95 18.08 0.35
N ALA A 197 -5.90 17.01 -0.39
CA ALA A 197 -5.55 15.67 0.09
C ALA A 197 -4.78 14.96 -1.02
N SER A 198 -3.90 14.03 -0.66
CA SER A 198 -3.08 13.31 -1.64
C SER A 198 -3.93 12.73 -2.77
N ARG A 199 -3.62 13.08 -4.01
CA ARG A 199 -4.24 12.46 -5.18
C ARG A 199 -3.72 11.06 -5.33
N THR A 200 -4.53 10.16 -5.85
CA THR A 200 -4.27 8.72 -5.83
C THR A 200 -4.57 8.08 -7.18
N ARG A 201 -3.82 7.02 -7.52
CA ARG A 201 -4.07 6.13 -8.64
C ARG A 201 -3.86 4.69 -8.22
N PHE A 202 -4.73 3.78 -8.61
CA PHE A 202 -4.49 2.36 -8.45
C PHE A 202 -3.50 1.86 -9.49
N VAL A 203 -2.60 0.97 -9.06
CA VAL A 203 -1.61 0.34 -9.93
C VAL A 203 -1.45 -1.13 -9.58
N GLU A 204 -1.15 -1.94 -10.58
CA GLU A 204 -0.63 -3.30 -10.41
C GLU A 204 0.88 -3.21 -10.25
N LEU A 205 1.41 -3.62 -9.12
CA LEU A 205 2.84 -3.49 -8.82
C LEU A 205 3.60 -4.78 -9.10
N PHE A 206 4.70 -4.63 -9.80
CA PHE A 206 5.73 -5.65 -9.99
C PHE A 206 7.07 -5.14 -9.45
N ILE A 207 7.76 -5.96 -8.66
CA ILE A 207 9.13 -5.67 -8.19
C ILE A 207 10.03 -6.83 -8.63
N ASN A 208 11.08 -6.54 -9.37
CA ASN A 208 12.00 -7.53 -9.93
C ASN A 208 11.26 -8.68 -10.64
N GLY A 209 10.24 -8.35 -11.41
CA GLY A 209 9.40 -9.32 -12.12
C GLY A 209 8.40 -10.09 -11.24
N ASN A 210 8.39 -9.91 -9.93
CA ASN A 210 7.43 -10.53 -9.03
C ASN A 210 6.19 -9.64 -8.86
N TYR A 211 5.02 -10.23 -9.00
CA TYR A 211 3.77 -9.53 -8.82
C TYR A 211 3.46 -9.32 -7.33
N GLU A 212 3.36 -8.06 -6.91
CA GLU A 212 3.09 -7.64 -5.53
C GLU A 212 1.60 -7.32 -5.28
N GLY A 213 0.78 -7.35 -6.34
CA GLY A 213 -0.65 -7.05 -6.29
C GLY A 213 -0.98 -5.59 -6.46
N ILE A 214 -2.23 -5.23 -6.15
CA ILE A 214 -2.73 -3.87 -6.29
C ILE A 214 -2.16 -2.96 -5.20
N TYR A 215 -1.61 -1.83 -5.63
CA TYR A 215 -1.14 -0.74 -4.77
C TYR A 215 -1.89 0.56 -5.12
N VAL A 216 -1.71 1.55 -4.26
CA VAL A 216 -2.16 2.91 -4.51
C VAL A 216 -0.92 3.80 -4.64
N LEU A 217 -0.64 4.26 -5.85
CA LEU A 217 0.31 5.35 -6.08
C LEU A 217 -0.33 6.64 -5.60
N MET A 218 0.35 7.37 -4.74
CA MET A 218 -0.20 8.58 -4.14
C MET A 218 0.88 9.63 -3.89
N GLU A 219 0.44 10.86 -3.83
CA GLU A 219 1.28 12.01 -3.50
C GLU A 219 1.77 11.95 -2.05
N LYS A 220 3.06 12.22 -1.84
CA LYS A 220 3.59 12.53 -0.51
C LYS A 220 3.12 13.92 -0.09
N ILE A 221 2.61 14.05 1.13
CA ILE A 221 2.20 15.35 1.67
C ILE A 221 3.47 16.18 1.95
N LYS A 222 3.61 17.27 1.23
CA LYS A 222 4.69 18.23 1.38
C LYS A 222 4.24 19.62 0.92
N ARG A 223 5.03 20.62 1.20
CA ARG A 223 4.80 21.97 0.68
C ARG A 223 5.08 22.00 -0.83
N GLY A 224 4.25 22.65 -1.58
CA GLY A 224 4.41 22.83 -3.03
C GLY A 224 3.15 23.45 -3.64
N SER A 225 3.29 24.10 -4.79
CA SER A 225 2.16 24.75 -5.48
C SER A 225 1.05 23.76 -5.84
N ASP A 226 1.44 22.54 -6.19
CA ASP A 226 0.54 21.45 -6.56
C ASP A 226 0.28 20.46 -5.42
N ARG A 227 0.79 20.72 -4.23
CA ARG A 227 0.60 19.96 -2.99
C ARG A 227 -0.08 20.84 -1.94
N VAL A 228 0.55 21.06 -0.82
CA VAL A 228 0.09 22.03 0.17
C VAL A 228 0.68 23.38 -0.19
N ASP A 229 -0.14 24.24 -0.81
CA ASP A 229 0.28 25.56 -1.28
C ASP A 229 0.36 26.56 -0.11
N ILE A 230 1.50 26.55 0.55
CA ILE A 230 1.84 27.45 1.66
C ILE A 230 3.23 28.04 1.45
N ALA A 231 3.45 29.25 1.99
CA ALA A 231 4.74 29.91 1.93
C ALA A 231 5.83 29.05 2.61
N LYS A 232 7.04 29.15 2.09
CA LYS A 232 8.21 28.54 2.76
C LYS A 232 8.57 29.41 3.97
N LEU A 233 8.75 28.78 5.11
CA LEU A 233 9.32 29.40 6.30
C LEU A 233 10.78 28.95 6.43
N ASN A 234 11.71 29.89 6.38
CA ASN A 234 13.12 29.61 6.57
C ASN A 234 13.51 29.74 8.04
N PRO A 235 14.61 29.08 8.51
CA PRO A 235 14.99 29.10 9.92
C PRO A 235 15.35 30.48 10.48
N ASP A 236 15.65 31.45 9.64
CA ASP A 236 15.99 32.84 9.99
C ASP A 236 14.78 33.77 9.99
N GLU A 237 13.61 33.32 9.52
CA GLU A 237 12.36 34.08 9.49
C GLU A 237 11.63 33.92 10.83
N ILE A 238 12.12 34.61 11.85
CA ILE A 238 11.62 34.51 13.24
C ILE A 238 10.62 35.61 13.64
N ALA A 239 10.27 36.49 12.73
CA ALA A 239 9.31 37.58 12.95
C ALA A 239 8.73 38.08 11.62
N GLY A 240 7.60 38.80 11.68
CA GLY A 240 6.95 39.38 10.51
C GLY A 240 5.87 38.47 9.91
N ASP A 241 5.49 38.82 8.67
CA ASP A 241 4.37 38.17 7.98
C ASP A 241 4.70 36.72 7.62
N ASP A 242 5.95 36.41 7.35
CA ASP A 242 6.38 35.05 7.00
C ASP A 242 6.18 34.07 8.15
N LEU A 243 6.24 34.54 9.42
CA LEU A 243 5.97 33.73 10.60
C LEU A 243 4.47 33.49 10.85
N THR A 244 3.58 34.23 10.21
CA THR A 244 2.14 34.22 10.55
C THR A 244 1.30 33.18 9.82
N GLY A 245 1.83 32.46 8.86
CA GLY A 245 1.02 31.52 8.08
C GLY A 245 1.81 30.39 7.47
N GLY A 246 1.08 29.38 7.02
CA GLY A 246 1.66 28.30 6.22
C GLY A 246 2.34 27.18 7.01
N TYR A 247 1.63 26.52 7.91
CA TYR A 247 2.17 25.41 8.68
C TYR A 247 1.54 24.07 8.30
N ILE A 248 2.36 23.01 8.22
CA ILE A 248 1.92 21.61 8.17
C ILE A 248 2.20 21.00 9.55
N PHE A 249 1.14 20.56 10.23
CA PHE A 249 1.27 19.85 11.50
C PHE A 249 1.16 18.36 11.27
N LYS A 250 2.13 17.62 11.80
CA LYS A 250 2.16 16.16 11.77
C LYS A 250 2.02 15.61 13.19
N THR A 251 1.06 14.73 13.40
CA THR A 251 1.00 13.92 14.62
C THR A 251 1.73 12.62 14.34
N ASP A 252 2.83 12.40 15.04
CA ASP A 252 3.64 11.20 14.89
C ASP A 252 4.05 10.63 16.24
N TRP A 253 4.70 9.49 16.22
CA TRP A 253 5.03 8.73 17.43
C TRP A 253 6.12 9.41 18.27
N GLU A 254 7.22 9.89 17.69
CA GLU A 254 8.34 10.59 18.35
C GLU A 254 9.39 11.08 17.32
N PRO A 255 10.21 12.07 17.65
CA PRO A 255 10.13 12.97 18.79
C PRO A 255 9.05 14.03 18.63
N VAL A 256 8.58 14.58 19.75
CA VAL A 256 7.63 15.68 19.75
C VAL A 256 8.41 16.99 19.66
N ASP A 257 8.45 17.61 18.50
CA ASP A 257 9.17 18.88 18.27
C ASP A 257 8.47 20.06 18.91
N TRP A 258 7.15 19.94 19.15
CA TRP A 258 6.34 20.97 19.74
C TRP A 258 5.33 20.42 20.74
N ARG A 259 5.18 21.12 21.88
CA ARG A 259 4.16 20.83 22.91
C ARG A 259 3.32 22.06 23.15
N SER A 260 2.01 21.93 23.06
CA SER A 260 1.09 22.98 23.50
C SER A 260 1.29 23.29 24.98
N SER A 261 1.26 24.58 25.32
CA SER A 261 1.20 25.00 26.71
C SER A 261 -0.18 24.77 27.34
N PHE A 262 -1.18 24.43 26.55
CA PHE A 262 -2.52 24.09 27.00
C PHE A 262 -2.68 22.58 27.10
N SER A 263 -3.04 22.10 28.30
CA SER A 263 -3.56 20.74 28.41
C SER A 263 -4.98 20.75 27.83
N MET A 264 -5.26 19.84 26.89
CA MET A 264 -6.67 19.52 26.63
C MET A 264 -7.18 18.84 27.91
N LEU A 265 -8.01 19.53 28.65
CA LEU A 265 -8.78 18.92 29.71
C LEU A 265 -9.76 17.98 29.02
N SER A 266 -9.56 16.68 29.20
CA SER A 266 -10.61 15.70 28.94
C SER A 266 -11.66 15.88 30.03
N ASP A 267 -12.81 16.41 29.69
CA ASP A 267 -14.01 16.25 30.50
C ASP A 267 -14.50 14.81 30.45
#